data_da64d25585222bd3467599597f95dc6c
#
_entry.id   da64d25585222bd3467599597f95dc6c
#
_cell.length_a   1.000
_cell.length_b   1.000
_cell.length_c   1.000
_cell.angle_alpha   90.00
_cell.angle_beta   90.00
_cell.angle_gamma   90.00
#
_symmetry.space_group_name_H-M   'P 1'
#
loop_
_entity.id
_entity.type
_entity.pdbx_description
1 polymer ?
#
loop_
_entity_poly.entity_id
_entity_poly.type
_entity_poly.pdbx_seq_one_letter_code
_entity_poly.pdbx_strand_id
1 'polypeptide(L)'
;MAQKRLGIVISAPDSSAVLTTIANLEQRGIPAAWLTSAGAGGADPLGALAAAALRTQHMLLGTAITQTFPRHPIAVVQQVQVLAQLAPGRFRLGLGTSGRAGMEQTYGVNFRAPLGHLREYLRVVKTLLHTGSVDFAGRYYQAHTRIAAPIDVPVMAAALGEKAYELCGAEADGAISWICPGAYLRDVALPALHRGAASAERPVPPLIAHAPVCVHDHAEEVRAAVRQQFGGFARTPFYQNMFRAAGFEEVAQGTWSDAMIDAVALWGDEARVAEALAGLFALGAAEILVSPVPAGADRAASLERTLRLLSQVAQTAQA
;
A
#
# COMPACT_ATOMS: atom_id res chain seq x y z
N MET A 1 -8.28 -21.13 1.24
CA MET A 1 -8.12 -19.83 1.96
C MET A 1 -7.00 -19.08 1.32
N ALA A 2 -7.10 -17.75 1.12
CA ALA A 2 -5.98 -16.96 0.64
C ALA A 2 -4.82 -17.05 1.65
N GLN A 3 -3.60 -17.27 1.18
CA GLN A 3 -2.40 -17.33 2.03
C GLN A 3 -2.21 -16.00 2.74
N LYS A 4 -2.21 -15.99 4.06
CA LYS A 4 -1.91 -14.81 4.87
C LYS A 4 -0.47 -14.38 4.62
N ARG A 5 -0.24 -13.09 4.35
CA ARG A 5 1.10 -12.59 4.02
C ARG A 5 1.43 -11.34 4.81
N LEU A 6 2.70 -11.20 5.14
CA LEU A 6 3.25 -10.00 5.76
C LEU A 6 4.25 -9.37 4.79
N GLY A 7 4.08 -8.08 4.51
CA GLY A 7 5.00 -7.32 3.67
C GLY A 7 5.54 -6.10 4.41
N ILE A 8 6.76 -5.71 4.13
CA ILE A 8 7.38 -4.51 4.70
C ILE A 8 7.30 -3.36 3.70
N VAL A 9 6.82 -2.23 4.18
CA VAL A 9 6.87 -0.96 3.46
C VAL A 9 8.26 -0.35 3.59
N ILE A 10 8.85 -0.03 2.46
CA ILE A 10 10.17 0.58 2.39
C ILE A 10 10.04 2.04 1.98
N SER A 11 10.64 2.90 2.80
CA SER A 11 10.89 4.30 2.48
C SER A 11 12.36 4.55 2.77
N ALA A 12 13.15 4.76 1.72
CA ALA A 12 14.58 5.00 1.83
C ALA A 12 14.99 6.23 1.03
N PRO A 13 16.06 6.93 1.43
CA PRO A 13 16.45 8.20 0.82
C PRO A 13 16.93 8.03 -0.63
N ASP A 14 17.49 6.88 -0.95
CA ASP A 14 18.08 6.61 -2.27
C ASP A 14 17.92 5.15 -2.70
N SER A 15 18.18 4.90 -3.97
CA SER A 15 18.01 3.56 -4.57
C SER A 15 18.95 2.52 -3.97
N SER A 16 20.17 2.88 -3.55
CA SER A 16 21.11 1.93 -2.95
C SER A 16 20.60 1.43 -1.60
N ALA A 17 20.08 2.34 -0.76
CA ALA A 17 19.44 2.00 0.50
C ALA A 17 18.19 1.12 0.31
N VAL A 18 17.36 1.42 -0.71
CA VAL A 18 16.21 0.56 -1.09
C VAL A 18 16.68 -0.85 -1.42
N LEU A 19 17.65 -1.01 -2.30
CA LEU A 19 18.14 -2.32 -2.75
C LEU A 19 18.75 -3.14 -1.60
N THR A 20 19.54 -2.48 -0.74
CA THR A 20 20.14 -3.12 0.44
C THR A 20 19.07 -3.58 1.42
N THR A 21 18.08 -2.73 1.68
CA THR A 21 16.98 -3.07 2.58
C THR A 21 16.17 -4.26 2.05
N ILE A 22 15.79 -4.28 0.77
CA ILE A 22 15.03 -5.38 0.17
C ILE A 22 15.81 -6.70 0.27
N ALA A 23 17.11 -6.71 -0.06
CA ALA A 23 17.95 -7.90 0.04
C ALA A 23 18.05 -8.42 1.49
N ASN A 24 18.22 -7.52 2.46
CA ASN A 24 18.25 -7.89 3.87
C ASN A 24 16.91 -8.46 4.37
N LEU A 25 15.78 -7.92 3.90
CA LEU A 25 14.46 -8.43 4.26
C LEU A 25 14.24 -9.84 3.71
N GLU A 26 14.68 -10.12 2.47
CA GLU A 26 14.61 -11.48 1.91
C GLU A 26 15.44 -12.47 2.73
N GLN A 27 16.67 -12.11 3.12
CA GLN A 27 17.51 -12.93 3.99
C GLN A 27 16.88 -13.21 5.36
N ARG A 28 16.05 -12.33 5.86
CA ARG A 28 15.27 -12.50 7.09
C ARG A 28 14.03 -13.37 6.93
N GLY A 29 13.72 -13.83 5.71
CA GLY A 29 12.51 -14.61 5.41
C GLY A 29 11.22 -13.77 5.32
N ILE A 30 11.32 -12.45 5.16
CA ILE A 30 10.17 -11.59 4.88
C ILE A 30 9.72 -11.84 3.43
N PRO A 31 8.43 -12.20 3.19
CA PRO A 31 8.00 -12.65 1.88
C PRO A 31 7.70 -11.53 0.88
N ALA A 32 7.47 -10.28 1.34
CA ALA A 32 7.08 -9.21 0.46
C ALA A 32 7.68 -7.85 0.87
N ALA A 33 8.08 -7.07 -0.13
CA ALA A 33 8.54 -5.70 0.01
C ALA A 33 7.68 -4.76 -0.84
N TRP A 34 7.24 -3.66 -0.24
CA TRP A 34 6.40 -2.67 -0.89
C TRP A 34 7.08 -1.30 -0.87
N LEU A 35 7.20 -0.68 -2.02
CA LEU A 35 7.86 0.61 -2.15
C LEU A 35 6.84 1.72 -2.35
N THR A 36 6.95 2.77 -1.54
CA THR A 36 6.12 3.97 -1.67
C THR A 36 6.69 4.95 -2.67
N SER A 37 5.85 5.80 -3.26
CA SER A 37 6.32 6.95 -4.03
C SER A 37 6.62 8.11 -3.08
N ALA A 38 7.87 8.51 -3.00
CA ALA A 38 8.36 9.60 -2.14
C ALA A 38 8.31 10.99 -2.83
N GLY A 39 7.47 11.17 -3.84
CA GLY A 39 7.44 12.38 -4.66
C GLY A 39 8.69 12.52 -5.54
N ALA A 40 8.94 13.73 -6.05
CA ALA A 40 10.05 13.98 -6.99
C ALA A 40 11.44 13.88 -6.35
N GLY A 41 11.55 13.96 -5.02
CA GLY A 41 12.82 13.87 -4.30
C GLY A 41 13.28 12.46 -3.96
N GLY A 42 12.45 11.43 -4.20
CA GLY A 42 12.77 10.04 -3.91
C GLY A 42 13.02 9.18 -5.15
N ALA A 43 13.46 7.95 -4.93
CA ALA A 43 13.62 6.97 -6.01
C ALA A 43 12.26 6.66 -6.68
N ASP A 44 12.28 6.53 -8.00
CA ASP A 44 11.12 6.00 -8.72
C ASP A 44 10.87 4.54 -8.32
N PRO A 45 9.65 4.21 -7.80
CA PRO A 45 9.41 2.88 -7.25
C PRO A 45 9.52 1.77 -8.30
N LEU A 46 9.09 1.98 -9.54
CA LEU A 46 9.16 0.96 -10.58
C LEU A 46 10.59 0.71 -11.02
N GLY A 47 11.40 1.77 -11.20
CA GLY A 47 12.83 1.65 -11.52
C GLY A 47 13.62 0.97 -10.39
N ALA A 48 13.38 1.37 -9.14
CA ALA A 48 14.05 0.76 -7.98
C ALA A 48 13.67 -0.71 -7.80
N LEU A 49 12.40 -1.07 -7.98
CA LEU A 49 11.96 -2.47 -7.90
C LEU A 49 12.48 -3.33 -9.05
N ALA A 50 12.65 -2.76 -10.25
CA ALA A 50 13.31 -3.49 -11.36
C ALA A 50 14.76 -3.85 -11.01
N ALA A 51 15.50 -2.93 -10.38
CA ALA A 51 16.84 -3.22 -9.90
C ALA A 51 16.84 -4.23 -8.73
N ALA A 52 15.86 -4.15 -7.82
CA ALA A 52 15.70 -5.09 -6.70
C ALA A 52 15.36 -6.51 -7.20
N ALA A 53 14.59 -6.63 -8.28
CA ALA A 53 14.25 -7.92 -8.89
C ALA A 53 15.49 -8.75 -9.28
N LEU A 54 16.57 -8.08 -9.68
CA LEU A 54 17.86 -8.72 -10.02
C LEU A 54 18.66 -9.17 -8.79
N ARG A 55 18.32 -8.69 -7.59
CA ARG A 55 19.02 -8.98 -6.33
C ARG A 55 18.23 -9.90 -5.40
N THR A 56 17.03 -10.31 -5.80
CA THR A 56 16.12 -11.14 -5.00
C THR A 56 15.66 -12.36 -5.80
N GLN A 57 15.42 -13.48 -5.10
CA GLN A 57 15.01 -14.75 -5.69
C GLN A 57 13.52 -15.05 -5.47
N HIS A 58 13.00 -14.75 -4.27
CA HIS A 58 11.68 -15.16 -3.81
C HIS A 58 10.80 -13.99 -3.36
N MET A 59 11.41 -12.81 -3.09
CA MET A 59 10.71 -11.62 -2.63
C MET A 59 9.60 -11.22 -3.59
N LEU A 60 8.38 -11.09 -3.08
CA LEU A 60 7.29 -10.42 -3.77
C LEU A 60 7.51 -8.91 -3.70
N LEU A 61 7.55 -8.28 -4.86
CA LEU A 61 7.81 -6.85 -5.00
C LEU A 61 6.49 -6.13 -5.34
N GLY A 62 6.21 -5.01 -4.67
CA GLY A 62 4.99 -4.26 -4.94
C GLY A 62 5.16 -2.76 -4.79
N THR A 63 4.25 -2.00 -5.39
CA THR A 63 4.15 -0.55 -5.16
C THR A 63 2.97 -0.22 -4.26
N ALA A 64 3.18 0.63 -3.25
CA ALA A 64 2.14 1.12 -2.35
C ALA A 64 2.26 2.65 -2.15
N ILE A 65 2.05 3.38 -3.22
CA ILE A 65 1.51 3.14 -4.55
C ILE A 65 2.36 3.83 -5.62
N THR A 66 2.20 3.43 -6.89
CA THR A 66 2.59 4.25 -8.04
C THR A 66 1.51 5.29 -8.31
N GLN A 67 1.92 6.56 -8.41
CA GLN A 67 1.01 7.69 -8.62
C GLN A 67 0.51 7.70 -10.07
N THR A 68 -0.82 7.83 -10.27
CA THR A 68 -1.44 7.75 -11.59
C THR A 68 -1.40 9.05 -12.38
N PHE A 69 -1.49 10.22 -11.72
CA PHE A 69 -1.55 11.50 -12.42
C PHE A 69 -0.28 11.88 -13.22
N PRO A 70 0.95 11.65 -12.71
CA PRO A 70 2.15 12.04 -13.42
C PRO A 70 2.50 11.14 -14.61
N ARG A 71 1.85 9.99 -14.76
CA ARG A 71 2.22 8.99 -15.78
C ARG A 71 1.01 8.54 -16.59
N HIS A 72 1.16 8.49 -17.90
CA HIS A 72 0.15 7.85 -18.75
C HIS A 72 0.10 6.33 -18.47
N PRO A 73 -1.09 5.69 -18.44
CA PRO A 73 -1.23 4.26 -18.15
C PRO A 73 -0.40 3.36 -19.07
N ILE A 74 -0.26 3.69 -20.36
CA ILE A 74 0.60 2.94 -21.30
C ILE A 74 2.07 2.98 -20.85
N ALA A 75 2.57 4.12 -20.36
CA ALA A 75 3.95 4.22 -19.90
C ALA A 75 4.20 3.34 -18.66
N VAL A 76 3.22 3.23 -17.76
CA VAL A 76 3.31 2.30 -16.63
C VAL A 76 3.30 0.85 -17.09
N VAL A 77 2.47 0.48 -18.07
CA VAL A 77 2.48 -0.86 -18.65
C VAL A 77 3.85 -1.20 -19.24
N GLN A 78 4.53 -0.26 -19.93
CA GLN A 78 5.88 -0.48 -20.44
C GLN A 78 6.88 -0.81 -19.31
N GLN A 79 6.79 -0.11 -18.15
CA GLN A 79 7.64 -0.39 -16.99
C GLN A 79 7.28 -1.72 -16.32
N VAL A 80 5.99 -2.06 -16.26
CA VAL A 80 5.51 -3.35 -15.73
C VAL A 80 5.98 -4.53 -16.56
N GLN A 81 6.05 -4.40 -17.89
CA GLN A 81 6.62 -5.44 -18.75
C GLN A 81 8.07 -5.79 -18.34
N VAL A 82 8.90 -4.77 -18.06
CA VAL A 82 10.26 -4.99 -17.58
C VAL A 82 10.27 -5.74 -16.26
N LEU A 83 9.45 -5.29 -15.29
CA LEU A 83 9.34 -5.93 -13.97
C LEU A 83 8.84 -7.37 -14.06
N ALA A 84 7.84 -7.64 -14.89
CA ALA A 84 7.31 -8.99 -15.10
C ALA A 84 8.37 -9.96 -15.70
N GLN A 85 9.25 -9.45 -16.54
CA GLN A 85 10.37 -10.22 -17.11
C GLN A 85 11.47 -10.48 -16.08
N LEU A 86 11.82 -9.48 -15.25
CA LEU A 86 12.89 -9.58 -14.24
C LEU A 86 12.44 -10.34 -12.98
N ALA A 87 11.15 -10.31 -12.65
CA ALA A 87 10.54 -10.93 -11.47
C ALA A 87 9.27 -11.71 -11.85
N PRO A 88 9.36 -12.81 -12.65
CA PRO A 88 8.20 -13.56 -13.10
C PRO A 88 7.34 -14.04 -11.91
N GLY A 89 6.04 -13.67 -11.89
CA GLY A 89 5.11 -14.01 -10.81
C GLY A 89 5.37 -13.33 -9.47
N ARG A 90 6.39 -12.47 -9.35
CA ARG A 90 6.80 -11.83 -8.09
C ARG A 90 6.53 -10.32 -8.04
N PHE A 91 5.85 -9.76 -9.03
CA PHE A 91 5.53 -8.33 -9.03
C PHE A 91 4.03 -8.08 -8.93
N ARG A 92 3.65 -7.04 -8.20
CA ARG A 92 2.29 -6.54 -8.03
C ARG A 92 2.25 -5.03 -8.16
N LEU A 93 1.38 -4.52 -9.02
CA LEU A 93 1.26 -3.10 -9.27
C LEU A 93 0.18 -2.47 -8.37
N GLY A 94 0.57 -1.68 -7.40
CA GLY A 94 -0.35 -0.85 -6.63
C GLY A 94 -0.43 0.57 -7.20
N LEU A 95 -1.63 1.02 -7.54
CA LEU A 95 -1.92 2.31 -8.14
C LEU A 95 -2.70 3.22 -7.18
N GLY A 96 -2.50 4.51 -7.28
CA GLY A 96 -3.28 5.46 -6.49
C GLY A 96 -3.15 6.89 -6.98
N THR A 97 -4.14 7.70 -6.64
CA THR A 97 -4.19 9.11 -7.07
C THR A 97 -3.28 10.03 -6.26
N SER A 98 -2.78 9.56 -5.10
CA SER A 98 -2.07 10.40 -4.13
C SER A 98 -2.94 11.57 -3.61
N GLY A 99 -2.32 12.58 -2.99
CA GLY A 99 -3.00 13.75 -2.44
C GLY A 99 -3.02 14.94 -3.40
N ARG A 100 -4.13 15.69 -3.43
CA ARG A 100 -4.32 16.87 -4.28
C ARG A 100 -3.12 17.83 -4.22
N ALA A 101 -2.75 18.29 -3.02
CA ALA A 101 -1.71 19.30 -2.86
C ALA A 101 -0.37 18.88 -3.49
N GLY A 102 0.07 17.64 -3.24
CA GLY A 102 1.29 17.12 -3.83
C GLY A 102 1.21 17.01 -5.35
N MET A 103 0.07 16.55 -5.89
CA MET A 103 -0.10 16.41 -7.33
C MET A 103 -0.16 17.77 -8.06
N GLU A 104 -0.94 18.70 -7.55
CA GLU A 104 -1.08 20.02 -8.16
C GLU A 104 0.20 20.86 -8.04
N GLN A 105 0.83 20.87 -6.86
CA GLN A 105 2.03 21.69 -6.62
C GLN A 105 3.29 21.11 -7.28
N THR A 106 3.48 19.79 -7.26
CA THR A 106 4.69 19.18 -7.79
C THR A 106 4.62 18.94 -9.30
N TYR A 107 3.47 18.53 -9.81
CA TYR A 107 3.34 18.12 -11.20
C TYR A 107 2.47 19.03 -12.05
N GLY A 108 1.85 20.07 -11.46
CA GLY A 108 0.98 21.01 -12.19
C GLY A 108 -0.27 20.39 -12.77
N VAL A 109 -0.67 19.20 -12.30
CA VAL A 109 -1.81 18.47 -12.83
C VAL A 109 -3.13 18.99 -12.29
N ASN A 110 -4.20 18.85 -13.05
CA ASN A 110 -5.55 19.18 -12.61
C ASN A 110 -6.15 18.00 -11.84
N PHE A 111 -6.10 18.06 -10.50
CA PHE A 111 -6.59 17.00 -9.62
C PHE A 111 -8.12 17.06 -9.46
N ARG A 112 -8.85 16.77 -10.54
CA ARG A 112 -10.32 16.70 -10.53
C ARG A 112 -10.79 15.25 -10.67
N ALA A 113 -11.93 14.94 -10.02
CA ALA A 113 -12.59 13.64 -10.04
C ALA A 113 -11.63 12.44 -9.91
N PRO A 114 -10.82 12.36 -8.82
CA PRO A 114 -9.74 11.38 -8.70
C PRO A 114 -10.21 9.92 -8.83
N LEU A 115 -11.43 9.59 -8.38
CA LEU A 115 -11.97 8.24 -8.53
C LEU A 115 -12.35 7.90 -9.99
N GLY A 116 -12.91 8.87 -10.74
CA GLY A 116 -13.17 8.68 -12.16
C GLY A 116 -11.89 8.49 -12.97
N HIS A 117 -10.87 9.31 -12.67
CA HIS A 117 -9.54 9.21 -13.24
C HIS A 117 -8.90 7.84 -12.92
N LEU A 118 -8.94 7.39 -11.66
CA LEU A 118 -8.39 6.10 -11.25
C LEU A 118 -9.11 4.93 -11.93
N ARG A 119 -10.45 5.02 -12.09
CA ARG A 119 -11.23 3.99 -12.79
C ARG A 119 -10.77 3.79 -14.23
N GLU A 120 -10.64 4.87 -14.98
CA GLU A 120 -10.17 4.77 -16.37
C GLU A 120 -8.73 4.28 -16.46
N TYR A 121 -7.88 4.73 -15.53
CA TYR A 121 -6.50 4.26 -15.43
C TYR A 121 -6.41 2.75 -15.20
N LEU A 122 -7.17 2.24 -14.23
CA LEU A 122 -7.24 0.80 -13.92
C LEU A 122 -7.72 0.01 -15.15
N ARG A 123 -8.78 0.48 -15.82
CA ARG A 123 -9.31 -0.17 -17.01
C ARG A 123 -8.27 -0.27 -18.11
N VAL A 124 -7.61 0.83 -18.43
CA VAL A 124 -6.56 0.84 -19.48
C VAL A 124 -5.41 -0.10 -19.11
N VAL A 125 -4.88 0.00 -17.88
CA VAL A 125 -3.74 -0.82 -17.44
C VAL A 125 -4.12 -2.31 -17.43
N LYS A 126 -5.24 -2.67 -16.80
CA LYS A 126 -5.66 -4.07 -16.68
C LYS A 126 -6.01 -4.67 -18.05
N THR A 127 -6.77 -3.94 -18.87
CA THR A 127 -7.09 -4.44 -20.21
C THR A 127 -5.82 -4.69 -21.00
N LEU A 128 -4.90 -3.72 -21.07
CA LEU A 128 -3.67 -3.88 -21.83
C LEU A 128 -2.77 -5.01 -21.30
N LEU A 129 -2.62 -5.11 -19.97
CA LEU A 129 -1.82 -6.19 -19.36
C LEU A 129 -2.46 -7.57 -19.58
N HIS A 130 -3.75 -7.72 -19.23
CA HIS A 130 -4.36 -9.04 -19.15
C HIS A 130 -4.87 -9.58 -20.49
N THR A 131 -5.15 -8.72 -21.46
CA THR A 131 -5.62 -9.14 -22.81
C THR A 131 -4.60 -8.92 -23.92
N GLY A 132 -3.52 -8.17 -23.63
CA GLY A 132 -2.48 -7.84 -24.60
C GLY A 132 -2.82 -6.66 -25.52
N SER A 133 -4.04 -6.12 -25.48
CA SER A 133 -4.43 -4.97 -26.31
C SER A 133 -5.43 -4.08 -25.58
N VAL A 134 -5.47 -2.80 -25.94
CA VAL A 134 -6.46 -1.86 -25.44
C VAL A 134 -6.91 -0.92 -26.58
N ASP A 135 -8.23 -0.70 -26.64
CA ASP A 135 -8.88 0.31 -27.47
C ASP A 135 -9.86 1.05 -26.56
N PHE A 136 -9.42 2.18 -26.00
CA PHE A 136 -10.13 2.90 -24.96
C PHE A 136 -10.17 4.40 -25.26
N ALA A 137 -11.39 4.96 -25.31
CA ALA A 137 -11.64 6.39 -25.43
C ALA A 137 -12.53 6.84 -24.26
N GLY A 138 -11.86 7.31 -23.18
CA GLY A 138 -12.52 7.80 -21.98
C GLY A 138 -12.50 9.33 -21.86
N ARG A 139 -12.92 9.81 -20.70
CA ARG A 139 -12.91 11.24 -20.36
C ARG A 139 -11.51 11.74 -20.02
N TYR A 140 -10.69 10.91 -19.40
CA TYR A 140 -9.37 11.25 -18.86
C TYR A 140 -8.25 10.65 -19.70
N TYR A 141 -8.49 9.51 -20.34
CA TYR A 141 -7.50 8.79 -21.12
C TYR A 141 -8.04 8.35 -22.46
N GLN A 142 -7.13 8.38 -23.44
CA GLN A 142 -7.27 7.66 -24.70
C GLN A 142 -6.08 6.73 -24.85
N ALA A 143 -6.34 5.46 -25.17
CA ALA A 143 -5.31 4.44 -25.25
C ALA A 143 -5.66 3.41 -26.33
N HIS A 144 -4.88 3.42 -27.41
CA HIS A 144 -5.06 2.55 -28.57
C HIS A 144 -3.73 1.89 -28.87
N THR A 145 -3.51 0.67 -28.35
CA THR A 145 -2.21 -0.02 -28.49
C THR A 145 -2.32 -1.50 -28.17
N ARG A 146 -1.22 -2.22 -28.40
CA ARG A 146 -1.04 -3.63 -28.01
C ARG A 146 0.38 -3.87 -27.52
N ILE A 147 0.55 -4.91 -26.70
CA ILE A 147 1.82 -5.47 -26.27
C ILE A 147 2.02 -6.85 -26.91
N ALA A 148 3.24 -7.40 -26.84
CA ALA A 148 3.59 -8.65 -27.54
C ALA A 148 2.77 -9.86 -27.05
N ALA A 149 2.45 -9.93 -25.74
CA ALA A 149 1.66 -10.98 -25.14
C ALA A 149 1.00 -10.47 -23.84
N PRO A 150 -0.14 -11.04 -23.41
CA PRO A 150 -0.73 -10.78 -22.09
C PRO A 150 0.26 -11.07 -20.95
N ILE A 151 0.12 -10.30 -19.87
CA ILE A 151 0.99 -10.39 -18.69
C ILE A 151 0.11 -10.48 -17.46
N ASP A 152 0.26 -11.56 -16.70
CA ASP A 152 -0.48 -11.79 -15.46
C ASP A 152 0.23 -11.07 -14.29
N VAL A 153 0.00 -9.77 -14.17
CA VAL A 153 0.43 -8.94 -13.04
C VAL A 153 -0.82 -8.40 -12.33
N PRO A 154 -1.02 -8.72 -11.04
CA PRO A 154 -2.13 -8.17 -10.28
C PRO A 154 -2.05 -6.65 -10.17
N VAL A 155 -3.14 -5.96 -10.49
CA VAL A 155 -3.25 -4.49 -10.45
C VAL A 155 -4.14 -4.08 -9.28
N MET A 156 -3.53 -3.61 -8.22
CA MET A 156 -4.20 -3.19 -6.99
C MET A 156 -4.43 -1.69 -6.97
N ALA A 157 -5.37 -1.22 -6.18
CA ALA A 157 -5.61 0.21 -6.02
C ALA A 157 -5.68 0.63 -4.56
N ALA A 158 -5.18 1.85 -4.28
CA ALA A 158 -5.31 2.45 -2.95
C ALA A 158 -6.72 2.95 -2.69
N ALA A 159 -7.21 2.70 -1.49
CA ALA A 159 -8.50 3.15 -1.01
C ALA A 159 -8.42 3.68 0.42
N LEU A 160 -9.15 4.77 0.68
CA LEU A 160 -9.36 5.33 2.02
C LEU A 160 -10.86 5.49 2.30
N GLY A 161 -11.60 6.18 1.44
CA GLY A 161 -13.04 6.38 1.60
C GLY A 161 -13.86 5.23 1.02
N GLU A 162 -15.11 5.10 1.49
CA GLU A 162 -16.07 4.07 1.09
C GLU A 162 -16.15 3.87 -0.43
N LYS A 163 -16.36 4.98 -1.19
CA LYS A 163 -16.44 4.92 -2.67
C LYS A 163 -15.15 4.43 -3.34
N ALA A 164 -13.99 4.63 -2.71
CA ALA A 164 -12.73 4.11 -3.21
C ALA A 164 -12.64 2.59 -3.01
N TYR A 165 -13.13 2.07 -1.89
CA TYR A 165 -13.23 0.61 -1.68
C TYR A 165 -14.25 -0.03 -2.62
N GLU A 166 -15.39 0.62 -2.89
CA GLU A 166 -16.34 0.15 -3.91
C GLU A 166 -15.69 0.09 -5.29
N LEU A 167 -14.92 1.13 -5.66
CA LEU A 167 -14.16 1.13 -6.90
C LEU A 167 -13.15 -0.03 -6.95
N CYS A 168 -12.41 -0.27 -5.87
CA CYS A 168 -11.47 -1.40 -5.80
C CYS A 168 -12.20 -2.73 -5.95
N GLY A 169 -13.36 -2.91 -5.29
CA GLY A 169 -14.19 -4.10 -5.44
C GLY A 169 -14.61 -4.35 -6.88
N ALA A 170 -15.00 -3.30 -7.59
CA ALA A 170 -15.49 -3.40 -8.97
C ALA A 170 -14.36 -3.57 -10.00
N GLU A 171 -13.22 -2.95 -9.83
CA GLU A 171 -12.23 -2.78 -10.92
C GLU A 171 -10.83 -3.33 -10.61
N ALA A 172 -10.38 -3.37 -9.33
CA ALA A 172 -9.00 -3.72 -8.98
C ALA A 172 -8.83 -5.20 -8.62
N ASP A 173 -7.58 -5.71 -8.62
CA ASP A 173 -7.24 -7.07 -8.18
C ASP A 173 -6.87 -7.13 -6.68
N GLY A 174 -6.94 -6.01 -5.99
CA GLY A 174 -6.77 -5.86 -4.55
C GLY A 174 -6.99 -4.42 -4.11
N ALA A 175 -7.38 -4.23 -2.84
CA ALA A 175 -7.53 -2.92 -2.23
C ALA A 175 -6.42 -2.68 -1.22
N ILE A 176 -5.65 -1.60 -1.37
CA ILE A 176 -4.59 -1.21 -0.43
C ILE A 176 -5.15 -0.12 0.48
N SER A 177 -5.32 -0.41 1.77
CA SER A 177 -5.62 0.61 2.78
C SER A 177 -4.32 1.26 3.28
N TRP A 178 -4.44 2.47 3.85
CA TRP A 178 -3.28 3.15 4.42
C TRP A 178 -3.65 3.83 5.72
N ILE A 179 -3.06 3.38 6.85
CA ILE A 179 -3.27 3.93 8.19
C ILE A 179 -4.76 4.02 8.52
N CYS A 180 -5.51 2.95 8.31
CA CYS A 180 -6.93 2.86 8.65
C CYS A 180 -7.10 2.14 9.98
N PRO A 181 -7.93 2.66 10.91
CA PRO A 181 -8.31 1.93 12.11
C PRO A 181 -8.95 0.57 11.79
N GLY A 182 -8.64 -0.46 12.59
CA GLY A 182 -9.21 -1.80 12.38
C GLY A 182 -10.74 -1.82 12.37
N ALA A 183 -11.39 -1.04 13.25
CA ALA A 183 -12.84 -0.89 13.23
C ALA A 183 -13.36 -0.31 11.91
N TYR A 184 -12.70 0.71 11.36
CA TYR A 184 -13.06 1.27 10.06
C TYR A 184 -12.90 0.25 8.92
N LEU A 185 -11.83 -0.55 8.94
CA LEU A 185 -11.65 -1.62 7.96
C LEU A 185 -12.79 -2.63 8.01
N ARG A 186 -13.23 -3.02 9.22
CA ARG A 186 -14.33 -3.97 9.43
C ARG A 186 -15.68 -3.40 9.03
N ASP A 187 -16.01 -2.18 9.48
CA ASP A 187 -17.36 -1.65 9.45
C ASP A 187 -17.65 -0.84 8.18
N VAL A 188 -16.64 -0.32 7.50
CA VAL A 188 -16.79 0.52 6.30
C VAL A 188 -16.08 -0.07 5.10
N ALA A 189 -14.77 -0.36 5.21
CA ALA A 189 -13.95 -0.72 4.08
C ALA A 189 -14.34 -2.07 3.45
N LEU A 190 -14.41 -3.14 4.26
CA LEU A 190 -14.77 -4.48 3.79
C LEU A 190 -16.19 -4.53 3.22
N PRO A 191 -17.24 -3.99 3.89
CA PRO A 191 -18.57 -3.92 3.29
C PRO A 191 -18.61 -3.19 1.95
N ALA A 192 -17.89 -2.06 1.83
CA ALA A 192 -17.81 -1.31 0.57
C ALA A 192 -17.10 -2.10 -0.54
N LEU A 193 -16.01 -2.79 -0.21
CA LEU A 193 -15.28 -3.66 -1.12
C LEU A 193 -16.18 -4.79 -1.65
N HIS A 194 -16.96 -5.42 -0.78
CA HIS A 194 -17.94 -6.44 -1.12
C HIS A 194 -19.05 -5.91 -2.04
N ARG A 195 -19.62 -4.72 -1.72
CA ARG A 195 -20.64 -4.09 -2.60
C ARG A 195 -20.09 -3.80 -3.99
N GLY A 196 -18.86 -3.27 -4.08
CA GLY A 196 -18.21 -3.01 -5.36
C GLY A 196 -18.03 -4.29 -6.19
N ALA A 197 -17.56 -5.37 -5.57
CA ALA A 197 -17.38 -6.65 -6.24
C ALA A 197 -18.73 -7.25 -6.71
N ALA A 198 -19.76 -7.20 -5.85
CA ALA A 198 -21.09 -7.67 -6.19
C ALA A 198 -21.70 -6.88 -7.36
N SER A 199 -21.53 -5.54 -7.40
CA SER A 199 -22.04 -4.70 -8.50
C SER A 199 -21.37 -4.99 -9.85
N ALA A 200 -20.19 -5.58 -9.85
CA ALA A 200 -19.43 -5.97 -11.03
C ALA A 200 -19.46 -7.50 -11.28
N GLU A 201 -20.27 -8.24 -10.54
CA GLU A 201 -20.45 -9.70 -10.65
C GLU A 201 -19.12 -10.47 -10.62
N ARG A 202 -18.19 -10.05 -9.72
CA ARG A 202 -16.86 -10.64 -9.61
C ARG A 202 -16.53 -11.06 -8.18
N PRO A 203 -15.54 -11.96 -8.00
CA PRO A 203 -15.04 -12.30 -6.67
C PRO A 203 -14.51 -11.07 -5.94
N VAL A 204 -14.69 -11.05 -4.62
CA VAL A 204 -14.17 -9.97 -3.76
C VAL A 204 -12.64 -9.99 -3.81
N PRO A 205 -11.99 -8.90 -4.21
CA PRO A 205 -10.54 -8.83 -4.23
C PRO A 205 -9.98 -8.74 -2.81
N PRO A 206 -8.72 -9.20 -2.58
CA PRO A 206 -8.10 -9.17 -1.27
C PRO A 206 -7.94 -7.75 -0.72
N LEU A 207 -8.15 -7.60 0.59
CA LEU A 207 -7.75 -6.40 1.34
C LEU A 207 -6.28 -6.53 1.76
N ILE A 208 -5.49 -5.53 1.44
CA ILE A 208 -4.10 -5.34 1.86
C ILE A 208 -4.09 -4.21 2.87
N ALA A 209 -3.96 -4.53 4.16
CA ALA A 209 -4.08 -3.57 5.25
C ALA A 209 -2.70 -3.03 5.66
N HIS A 210 -2.53 -1.70 5.62
CA HIS A 210 -1.32 -1.06 6.14
C HIS A 210 -1.43 -0.78 7.63
N ALA A 211 -0.36 -1.07 8.38
CA ALA A 211 -0.23 -0.75 9.78
C ALA A 211 1.19 -0.27 10.14
N PRO A 212 1.33 0.84 10.90
CA PRO A 212 2.55 1.13 11.64
C PRO A 212 2.75 0.07 12.72
N VAL A 213 3.98 -0.46 12.86
CA VAL A 213 4.28 -1.51 13.86
C VAL A 213 5.53 -1.14 14.63
N CYS A 214 5.46 -1.25 15.97
CA CYS A 214 6.55 -0.96 16.86
C CYS A 214 6.58 -1.95 18.04
N VAL A 215 7.61 -2.77 18.15
CA VAL A 215 7.86 -3.53 19.39
C VAL A 215 8.63 -2.64 20.35
N HIS A 216 7.90 -2.09 21.33
CA HIS A 216 8.44 -1.15 22.30
C HIS A 216 7.51 -1.02 23.51
N ASP A 217 8.09 -0.87 24.74
CA ASP A 217 7.32 -1.01 25.97
C ASP A 217 6.76 0.34 26.49
N HIS A 218 7.20 1.49 25.95
CA HIS A 218 6.82 2.83 26.40
C HIS A 218 5.88 3.52 25.40
N ALA A 219 4.60 3.66 25.78
CA ALA A 219 3.54 4.23 24.95
C ALA A 219 3.87 5.63 24.40
N GLU A 220 4.37 6.51 25.24
CA GLU A 220 4.67 7.90 24.86
C GLU A 220 5.75 7.99 23.78
N GLU A 221 6.78 7.14 23.87
CA GLU A 221 7.85 7.09 22.88
C GLU A 221 7.33 6.56 21.53
N VAL A 222 6.47 5.54 21.55
CA VAL A 222 5.81 5.02 20.35
C VAL A 222 4.92 6.08 19.71
N ARG A 223 4.05 6.72 20.50
CA ARG A 223 3.14 7.76 20.01
C ARG A 223 3.91 8.95 19.42
N ALA A 224 4.99 9.37 20.06
CA ALA A 224 5.87 10.41 19.52
C ALA A 224 6.51 10.00 18.18
N ALA A 225 7.01 8.76 18.06
CA ALA A 225 7.58 8.24 16.83
C ALA A 225 6.55 8.14 15.70
N VAL A 226 5.33 7.67 15.98
CA VAL A 226 4.22 7.61 15.01
C VAL A 226 3.83 9.01 14.54
N ARG A 227 3.71 9.99 15.46
CA ARG A 227 3.46 11.40 15.09
C ARG A 227 4.55 11.96 14.19
N GLN A 228 5.80 11.68 14.49
CA GLN A 228 6.93 12.12 13.67
C GLN A 228 6.87 11.53 12.26
N GLN A 229 6.61 10.23 12.14
CA GLN A 229 6.63 9.53 10.85
C GLN A 229 5.39 9.80 10.00
N PHE A 230 4.21 9.89 10.60
CA PHE A 230 2.92 9.97 9.90
C PHE A 230 2.14 11.27 10.15
N GLY A 231 2.70 12.23 10.88
CA GLY A 231 1.99 13.47 11.29
C GLY A 231 1.37 14.27 10.14
N GLY A 232 1.95 14.22 8.95
CA GLY A 232 1.44 14.91 7.77
C GLY A 232 0.05 14.46 7.33
N PHE A 233 -0.31 13.20 7.55
CA PHE A 233 -1.58 12.64 7.11
C PHE A 233 -2.79 13.24 7.84
N ALA A 234 -2.68 13.60 9.13
CA ALA A 234 -3.77 14.21 9.89
C ALA A 234 -4.28 15.54 9.29
N ARG A 235 -3.47 16.22 8.48
CA ARG A 235 -3.83 17.48 7.81
C ARG A 235 -4.40 17.28 6.40
N THR A 236 -4.47 16.04 5.94
CA THR A 236 -4.93 15.73 4.58
C THR A 236 -6.43 15.43 4.58
N PRO A 237 -7.26 16.11 3.77
CA PRO A 237 -8.73 15.99 3.82
C PRO A 237 -9.25 14.56 3.70
N PHE A 238 -8.63 13.70 2.86
CA PHE A 238 -9.05 12.30 2.72
C PHE A 238 -8.88 11.51 4.03
N TYR A 239 -7.77 11.72 4.74
CA TYR A 239 -7.56 11.08 6.05
C TYR A 239 -8.48 11.65 7.11
N GLN A 240 -8.70 12.97 7.12
CA GLN A 240 -9.66 13.58 8.04
C GLN A 240 -11.06 12.99 7.87
N ASN A 241 -11.52 12.82 6.63
CA ASN A 241 -12.82 12.22 6.36
C ASN A 241 -12.88 10.74 6.81
N MET A 242 -11.83 9.98 6.58
CA MET A 242 -11.74 8.58 7.02
C MET A 242 -11.74 8.48 8.55
N PHE A 243 -10.95 9.30 9.26
CA PHE A 243 -10.91 9.29 10.71
C PHE A 243 -12.21 9.75 11.34
N ARG A 244 -12.90 10.77 10.79
CA ARG A 244 -14.26 11.14 11.24
C ARG A 244 -15.24 9.98 11.06
N ALA A 245 -15.23 9.32 9.93
CA ALA A 245 -16.05 8.13 9.69
C ALA A 245 -15.71 6.96 10.63
N ALA A 246 -14.48 6.95 11.19
CA ALA A 246 -14.05 6.00 12.23
C ALA A 246 -14.40 6.47 13.66
N GLY A 247 -15.04 7.64 13.83
CA GLY A 247 -15.45 8.17 15.14
C GLY A 247 -14.44 9.12 15.81
N PHE A 248 -13.38 9.56 15.09
CA PHE A 248 -12.35 10.47 15.64
C PHE A 248 -12.58 11.90 15.13
N GLU A 249 -13.49 12.64 15.77
CA GLU A 249 -13.82 14.02 15.38
C GLU A 249 -12.65 14.99 15.60
N GLU A 250 -11.78 14.72 16.58
CA GLU A 250 -10.62 15.53 16.92
C GLU A 250 -9.58 15.62 15.81
N VAL A 251 -9.63 14.77 14.78
CA VAL A 251 -8.78 14.88 13.58
C VAL A 251 -8.91 16.25 12.89
N ALA A 252 -10.01 16.96 13.10
CA ALA A 252 -10.22 18.32 12.61
C ALA A 252 -9.13 19.32 13.08
N GLN A 253 -8.46 19.03 14.19
CA GLN A 253 -7.32 19.81 14.69
C GLN A 253 -6.05 19.69 13.86
N GLY A 254 -6.03 18.75 12.89
CA GLY A 254 -4.87 18.51 12.01
C GLY A 254 -3.67 17.86 12.72
N THR A 255 -3.90 17.23 13.87
CA THR A 255 -2.92 16.52 14.67
C THR A 255 -3.44 15.12 15.02
N TRP A 256 -2.54 14.23 15.40
CA TRP A 256 -2.88 12.88 15.85
C TRP A 256 -3.10 12.87 17.37
N SER A 257 -4.30 12.52 17.82
CA SER A 257 -4.56 12.19 19.22
C SER A 257 -3.91 10.84 19.57
N ASP A 258 -3.73 10.57 20.87
CA ASP A 258 -3.24 9.26 21.32
C ASP A 258 -4.21 8.15 20.93
N ALA A 259 -5.52 8.40 21.03
CA ALA A 259 -6.57 7.47 20.64
C ALA A 259 -6.50 7.12 19.14
N MET A 260 -6.27 8.10 18.29
CA MET A 260 -6.09 7.86 16.84
C MET A 260 -4.86 7.01 16.56
N ILE A 261 -3.73 7.29 17.25
CA ILE A 261 -2.50 6.51 17.09
C ILE A 261 -2.73 5.07 17.54
N ASP A 262 -3.30 4.88 18.73
CA ASP A 262 -3.56 3.55 19.29
C ASP A 262 -4.56 2.74 18.45
N ALA A 263 -5.41 3.41 17.67
CA ALA A 263 -6.35 2.74 16.77
C ALA A 263 -5.70 2.23 15.46
N VAL A 264 -4.53 2.75 15.07
CA VAL A 264 -3.87 2.39 13.81
C VAL A 264 -2.51 1.73 13.98
N ALA A 265 -1.79 2.02 15.05
CA ALA A 265 -0.45 1.49 15.30
C ALA A 265 -0.54 0.21 16.14
N LEU A 266 0.15 -0.84 15.70
CA LEU A 266 0.29 -2.08 16.45
C LEU A 266 1.59 -1.99 17.25
N TRP A 267 1.47 -1.82 18.58
CA TRP A 267 2.62 -1.58 19.44
C TRP A 267 2.48 -2.27 20.81
N GLY A 268 3.59 -2.49 21.47
CA GLY A 268 3.70 -3.15 22.75
C GLY A 268 4.87 -4.12 22.76
N ASP A 269 4.85 -5.09 23.69
CA ASP A 269 5.75 -6.22 23.65
C ASP A 269 5.50 -7.14 22.44
N GLU A 270 6.32 -8.13 22.23
CA GLU A 270 6.23 -9.07 21.11
C GLU A 270 4.90 -9.83 21.08
N ALA A 271 4.38 -10.24 22.24
CA ALA A 271 3.15 -11.00 22.33
C ALA A 271 1.95 -10.15 21.91
N ARG A 272 1.85 -8.93 22.41
CA ARG A 272 0.79 -7.97 22.07
C ARG A 272 0.82 -7.58 20.59
N VAL A 273 1.98 -7.33 20.04
CA VAL A 273 2.11 -6.99 18.60
C VAL A 273 1.75 -8.20 17.72
N ALA A 274 2.18 -9.41 18.08
CA ALA A 274 1.81 -10.63 17.36
C ALA A 274 0.29 -10.87 17.38
N GLU A 275 -0.37 -10.69 18.53
CA GLU A 275 -1.82 -10.79 18.67
C GLU A 275 -2.54 -9.73 17.80
N ALA A 276 -2.06 -8.49 17.81
CA ALA A 276 -2.65 -7.42 17.00
C ALA A 276 -2.53 -7.68 15.50
N LEU A 277 -1.39 -8.23 15.02
CA LEU A 277 -1.22 -8.69 13.64
C LEU A 277 -2.18 -9.83 13.32
N ALA A 278 -2.33 -10.82 14.21
CA ALA A 278 -3.29 -11.90 14.05
C ALA A 278 -4.73 -11.38 13.98
N GLY A 279 -5.06 -10.35 14.77
CA GLY A 279 -6.34 -9.65 14.75
C GLY A 279 -6.67 -9.01 13.38
N LEU A 280 -5.70 -8.36 12.73
CA LEU A 280 -5.90 -7.83 11.37
C LEU A 280 -6.14 -8.93 10.34
N PHE A 281 -5.47 -10.05 10.44
CA PHE A 281 -5.73 -11.21 9.58
C PHE A 281 -7.12 -11.82 9.86
N ALA A 282 -7.51 -11.91 11.12
CA ALA A 282 -8.83 -12.42 11.50
C ALA A 282 -9.97 -11.51 11.03
N LEU A 283 -9.72 -10.19 10.96
CA LEU A 283 -10.65 -9.20 10.43
C LEU A 283 -10.90 -9.38 8.92
N GLY A 284 -9.99 -10.03 8.19
CA GLY A 284 -10.15 -10.28 6.75
C GLY A 284 -9.03 -9.73 5.86
N ALA A 285 -7.98 -9.15 6.43
CA ALA A 285 -6.81 -8.77 5.63
C ALA A 285 -6.13 -10.03 5.04
N ALA A 286 -5.93 -10.05 3.75
CA ALA A 286 -5.16 -11.10 3.08
C ALA A 286 -3.64 -10.86 3.22
N GLU A 287 -3.26 -9.61 3.33
CA GLU A 287 -1.87 -9.19 3.54
C GLU A 287 -1.82 -7.97 4.46
N ILE A 288 -0.80 -7.91 5.32
CA ILE A 288 -0.52 -6.74 6.15
C ILE A 288 0.75 -6.07 5.62
N LEU A 289 0.62 -4.79 5.22
CA LEU A 289 1.74 -3.92 4.89
C LEU A 289 2.25 -3.25 6.16
N VAL A 290 3.39 -3.65 6.64
CA VAL A 290 3.98 -3.11 7.86
C VAL A 290 4.92 -1.96 7.53
N SER A 291 4.69 -0.81 8.15
CA SER A 291 5.70 0.23 8.30
C SER A 291 6.35 0.10 9.67
N PRO A 292 7.58 -0.39 9.79
CA PRO A 292 8.28 -0.41 11.07
C PRO A 292 8.48 1.02 11.60
N VAL A 293 8.16 1.23 12.88
CA VAL A 293 8.29 2.52 13.55
C VAL A 293 9.31 2.39 14.67
N PRO A 294 10.56 2.80 14.46
CA PRO A 294 11.56 2.76 15.54
C PRO A 294 11.27 3.85 16.57
N ALA A 295 11.18 3.46 17.85
CA ALA A 295 10.89 4.34 18.99
C ALA A 295 12.01 4.33 20.04
N GLY A 296 11.95 5.29 20.96
CA GLY A 296 12.90 5.42 22.05
C GLY A 296 14.26 6.03 21.67
N ALA A 297 15.18 6.04 22.62
CA ALA A 297 16.50 6.60 22.43
C ALA A 297 17.38 5.73 21.51
N ASP A 298 17.28 4.41 21.61
CA ASP A 298 17.96 3.47 20.71
C ASP A 298 16.99 2.99 19.62
N ARG A 299 16.81 3.83 18.60
CA ARG A 299 15.94 3.53 17.45
C ARG A 299 16.40 2.31 16.65
N ALA A 300 17.70 2.03 16.62
CA ALA A 300 18.24 0.88 15.90
C ALA A 300 17.86 -0.43 16.60
N ALA A 301 18.01 -0.50 17.92
CA ALA A 301 17.59 -1.66 18.69
C ALA A 301 16.08 -1.89 18.64
N SER A 302 15.27 -0.81 18.71
CA SER A 302 13.82 -0.89 18.56
C SER A 302 13.41 -1.43 17.18
N LEU A 303 14.05 -0.95 16.10
CA LEU A 303 13.82 -1.44 14.75
C LEU A 303 14.18 -2.93 14.63
N GLU A 304 15.34 -3.33 15.13
CA GLU A 304 15.81 -4.73 15.07
C GLU A 304 14.88 -5.67 15.86
N ARG A 305 14.40 -5.24 17.04
CA ARG A 305 13.42 -5.97 17.84
C ARG A 305 12.12 -6.19 17.04
N THR A 306 11.63 -5.13 16.39
CA THR A 306 10.44 -5.18 15.55
C THR A 306 10.64 -6.11 14.35
N LEU A 307 11.73 -5.97 13.59
CA LEU A 307 12.01 -6.81 12.42
C LEU A 307 12.17 -8.29 12.77
N ARG A 308 12.74 -8.61 13.93
CA ARG A 308 12.86 -9.99 14.42
C ARG A 308 11.48 -10.63 14.64
N LEU A 309 10.58 -9.93 15.32
CA LEU A 309 9.19 -10.41 15.48
C LEU A 309 8.52 -10.60 14.14
N LEU A 310 8.62 -9.62 13.22
CA LEU A 310 7.97 -9.69 11.91
C LEU A 310 8.49 -10.88 11.09
N SER A 311 9.78 -11.22 11.19
CA SER A 311 10.35 -12.41 10.56
C SER A 311 9.74 -13.69 11.12
N GLN A 312 9.58 -13.80 12.44
CA GLN A 312 8.94 -14.97 13.07
C GLN A 312 7.47 -15.11 12.66
N VAL A 313 6.71 -14.01 12.68
CA VAL A 313 5.30 -14.00 12.25
C VAL A 313 5.17 -14.38 10.77
N ALA A 314 6.06 -13.89 9.92
CA ALA A 314 6.05 -14.21 8.48
C ALA A 314 6.28 -15.71 8.23
N GLN A 315 7.19 -16.35 8.95
CA GLN A 315 7.46 -17.80 8.85
C GLN A 315 6.27 -18.62 9.32
N THR A 316 5.63 -18.23 10.42
CA THR A 316 4.45 -18.93 10.95
C THR A 316 3.23 -18.80 10.03
N ALA A 317 3.07 -17.67 9.34
CA ALA A 317 1.94 -17.43 8.43
C ALA A 317 2.06 -18.21 7.11
N GLN A 318 3.25 -18.71 6.76
CA GLN A 318 3.51 -19.50 5.54
C GLN A 318 3.41 -21.03 5.79
N ALA A 319 3.52 -21.46 7.04
CA ALA A 319 3.38 -22.86 7.44
C ALA A 319 1.90 -23.27 7.58
#